data_d6e9ecdd448c10d1a6d434e40db5dd54
#
_entry.id   d6e9ecdd448c10d1a6d434e40db5dd54
#
_cell.length_a   1.000
_cell.length_b   1.000
_cell.length_c   1.000
_cell.angle_alpha   90.00
_cell.angle_beta   90.00
_cell.angle_gamma   90.00
#
_symmetry.space_group_name_H-M   'P 1'
#
loop_
_entity.id
_entity.type
_entity.pdbx_description
1 polymer ?
#
loop_
_entity_poly.entity_id
_entity_poly.type
_entity_poly.pdbx_seq_one_letter_code
_entity_poly.pdbx_strand_id
1 'polypeptide(L)'
;MRSLICDSPPAIVRPPTTAARNEGRVIEMRSVNKPGGNYLPVIIHSGIAYVSGQLPRRGEDLLYAGKVGANVDIAAAQEAAALCADLCIAAINHAAGGEDRIVQVLQLVGYIASAPGFTQQSQVMNGASDRLIERLGERGRHARTSVGVAELPRGAPVELNMVAAVRE
;
A
#
# COMPACT_ATOMS: atom_id res chain seq x y z
N MET A 1 -46.79 9.97 10.76
CA MET A 1 -45.80 9.13 11.46
C MET A 1 -44.60 8.95 10.55
N ARG A 2 -43.53 9.72 10.77
CA ARG A 2 -42.25 9.55 10.05
C ARG A 2 -41.33 8.75 10.94
N SER A 3 -40.96 7.54 10.48
CA SER A 3 -39.98 6.68 11.12
C SER A 3 -38.60 7.36 11.04
N LEU A 4 -38.02 7.70 12.18
CA LEU A 4 -36.61 8.09 12.33
C LEU A 4 -35.77 6.83 12.19
N ILE A 5 -35.17 6.64 11.02
CA ILE A 5 -34.09 5.66 10.85
C ILE A 5 -32.88 6.23 11.55
N CYS A 6 -32.50 5.63 12.67
CA CYS A 6 -31.30 5.93 13.41
C CYS A 6 -30.10 5.30 12.64
N ASP A 7 -29.44 6.08 11.78
CA ASP A 7 -28.18 5.67 11.16
C ASP A 7 -27.09 5.69 12.23
N SER A 8 -26.76 4.51 12.74
CA SER A 8 -25.57 4.33 13.56
C SER A 8 -24.33 4.53 12.68
N PRO A 9 -23.34 5.33 13.12
CA PRO A 9 -22.11 5.48 12.36
C PRO A 9 -21.41 4.13 12.20
N PRO A 10 -20.78 3.85 11.04
CA PRO A 10 -20.05 2.61 10.82
C PRO A 10 -18.94 2.44 11.86
N ALA A 11 -18.79 1.23 12.37
CA ALA A 11 -17.79 0.89 13.37
C ALA A 11 -16.38 1.23 12.87
N ILE A 12 -15.60 1.92 13.71
CA ILE A 12 -14.18 2.20 13.46
C ILE A 12 -13.45 0.85 13.46
N VAL A 13 -12.91 0.45 12.31
CA VAL A 13 -12.02 -0.71 12.21
C VAL A 13 -10.71 -0.33 12.88
N ARG A 14 -10.52 -0.79 14.13
CA ARG A 14 -9.26 -0.60 14.86
C ARG A 14 -8.25 -1.62 14.36
N PRO A 15 -6.98 -1.21 14.17
CA PRO A 15 -5.91 -2.16 13.91
C PRO A 15 -5.79 -3.18 15.07
N PRO A 16 -5.28 -4.40 14.84
CA PRO A 16 -5.05 -5.37 15.89
C PRO A 16 -4.17 -4.77 17.00
N THR A 17 -4.58 -4.99 18.24
CA THR A 17 -3.98 -4.41 19.44
C THR A 17 -2.47 -4.62 19.52
N THR A 18 -1.80 -3.65 20.12
CA THR A 18 -0.36 -3.42 20.31
C THR A 18 0.47 -4.58 20.89
N ALA A 19 -0.14 -5.69 21.31
CA ALA A 19 0.55 -6.86 21.88
C ALA A 19 1.29 -7.75 20.86
N ALA A 20 1.12 -7.52 19.55
CA ALA A 20 1.82 -8.26 18.48
C ALA A 20 3.00 -7.47 17.87
N ARG A 21 3.38 -6.35 18.47
CA ARG A 21 4.48 -5.49 18.02
C ARG A 21 5.75 -5.83 18.77
N ASN A 22 6.42 -6.88 18.56
CA ASN A 22 7.86 -7.05 18.77
C ASN A 22 8.22 -8.53 18.97
N GLU A 23 8.15 -9.27 17.94
CA GLU A 23 9.12 -10.34 17.73
C GLU A 23 9.57 -10.18 16.30
N GLY A 24 10.88 -10.02 16.08
CA GLY A 24 11.51 -9.80 14.77
C GLY A 24 11.24 -10.96 13.79
N ARG A 25 10.00 -11.11 13.43
CA ARG A 25 9.57 -11.98 12.36
C ARG A 25 9.77 -11.21 11.06
N VAL A 26 10.89 -11.44 10.42
CA VAL A 26 10.99 -11.30 8.96
C VAL A 26 9.73 -11.99 8.43
N ILE A 27 8.77 -11.20 7.97
CA ILE A 27 7.57 -11.73 7.31
C ILE A 27 8.10 -12.42 6.07
N GLU A 28 8.11 -13.75 6.11
CA GLU A 28 8.48 -14.57 4.97
C GLU A 28 7.41 -14.37 3.90
N MET A 29 7.57 -13.30 3.10
CA MET A 29 6.68 -12.95 2.00
C MET A 29 6.96 -13.88 0.81
N ARG A 30 6.68 -15.17 1.01
CA ARG A 30 6.85 -16.21 -0.01
C ARG A 30 5.73 -16.24 -1.04
N SER A 31 4.69 -15.42 -0.93
CA SER A 31 3.62 -15.39 -1.92
C SER A 31 3.32 -13.97 -2.39
N VAL A 32 3.63 -13.71 -3.65
CA VAL A 32 3.09 -12.55 -4.37
C VAL A 32 1.58 -12.73 -4.44
N ASN A 33 0.84 -11.69 -4.08
CA ASN A 33 -0.61 -11.70 -4.16
C ASN A 33 -1.06 -11.95 -5.61
N LYS A 34 -1.99 -12.89 -5.80
CA LYS A 34 -2.56 -13.16 -7.12
C LYS A 34 -3.23 -11.90 -7.67
N PRO A 35 -3.02 -11.55 -8.96
CA PRO A 35 -3.72 -10.41 -9.58
C PRO A 35 -5.24 -10.57 -9.49
N GLY A 36 -5.94 -9.45 -9.28
CA GLY A 36 -7.41 -9.42 -9.22
C GLY A 36 -8.09 -9.41 -10.58
N GLY A 37 -7.33 -9.52 -11.70
CA GLY A 37 -7.84 -9.44 -13.06
C GLY A 37 -6.87 -9.98 -14.09
N ASN A 38 -7.17 -9.75 -15.37
CA ASN A 38 -6.33 -10.19 -16.49
C ASN A 38 -5.18 -9.22 -16.74
N TYR A 39 -4.19 -9.22 -15.83
CA TYR A 39 -2.95 -8.43 -15.93
C TYR A 39 -1.83 -9.11 -15.14
N LEU A 40 -0.58 -8.66 -15.36
CA LEU A 40 0.59 -9.14 -14.63
C LEU A 40 0.88 -8.25 -13.42
N PRO A 41 1.31 -8.80 -12.27
CA PRO A 41 1.68 -7.99 -11.10
C PRO A 41 2.90 -7.12 -11.34
N VAL A 42 3.81 -7.54 -12.20
CA VAL A 42 5.02 -6.80 -12.60
C VAL A 42 5.36 -7.09 -14.04
N ILE A 43 5.79 -6.06 -14.76
CA ILE A 43 6.46 -6.19 -16.05
C ILE A 43 7.86 -5.61 -15.90
N ILE A 44 8.88 -6.35 -16.34
CA ILE A 44 10.26 -5.86 -16.43
C ILE A 44 10.60 -5.67 -17.92
N HIS A 45 11.04 -4.46 -18.26
CA HIS A 45 11.46 -4.13 -19.61
C HIS A 45 12.68 -3.20 -19.57
N SER A 46 13.76 -3.58 -20.27
CA SER A 46 15.00 -2.80 -20.33
C SER A 46 15.52 -2.35 -18.94
N GLY A 47 15.58 -3.28 -17.98
CA GLY A 47 16.05 -2.99 -16.63
C GLY A 47 15.10 -2.15 -15.77
N ILE A 48 13.85 -1.92 -16.21
CA ILE A 48 12.83 -1.18 -15.45
C ILE A 48 11.67 -2.11 -15.11
N ALA A 49 11.36 -2.20 -13.83
CA ALA A 49 10.20 -2.93 -13.30
C ALA A 49 9.01 -1.97 -13.11
N TYR A 50 7.89 -2.30 -13.70
CA TYR A 50 6.60 -1.62 -13.54
C TYR A 50 5.68 -2.49 -12.70
N VAL A 51 5.33 -2.04 -11.50
CA VAL A 51 4.48 -2.78 -10.56
C VAL A 51 3.05 -2.30 -10.67
N SER A 52 2.12 -3.23 -10.86
CA SER A 52 0.68 -2.95 -10.83
C SER A 52 0.22 -2.54 -9.42
N GLY A 53 -0.96 -1.92 -9.33
CA GLY A 53 -1.53 -1.45 -8.07
C GLY A 53 -1.53 -2.53 -6.97
N GLN A 54 -0.99 -2.19 -5.81
CA GLN A 54 -0.97 -3.03 -4.62
C GLN A 54 -1.90 -2.45 -3.57
N LEU A 55 -2.86 -3.28 -3.12
CA LEU A 55 -3.75 -2.99 -2.00
C LEU A 55 -3.17 -3.54 -0.69
N PRO A 56 -3.52 -2.99 0.49
CA PRO A 56 -3.02 -3.44 1.79
C PRO A 56 -3.68 -4.77 2.21
N ARG A 57 -3.26 -5.88 1.60
CA ARG A 57 -3.85 -7.21 1.79
C ARG A 57 -2.81 -8.29 2.09
N ARG A 58 -3.27 -9.37 2.72
CA ARG A 58 -2.50 -10.61 2.90
C ARG A 58 -3.29 -11.76 2.29
N GLY A 59 -2.81 -12.30 1.18
CA GLY A 59 -3.58 -13.24 0.38
C GLY A 59 -4.86 -12.58 -0.13
N GLU A 60 -6.01 -13.16 0.20
CA GLU A 60 -7.32 -12.61 -0.16
C GLU A 60 -7.87 -11.60 0.86
N ASP A 61 -7.28 -11.49 2.06
CA ASP A 61 -7.80 -10.64 3.13
C ASP A 61 -7.29 -9.21 3.00
N LEU A 62 -8.21 -8.26 2.83
CA LEU A 62 -7.92 -6.83 2.95
C LEU A 62 -7.77 -6.49 4.43
N LEU A 63 -6.59 -5.98 4.84
CA LEU A 63 -6.29 -5.71 6.25
C LEU A 63 -6.80 -4.34 6.73
N TYR A 64 -7.05 -3.42 5.81
CA TYR A 64 -7.56 -2.08 6.07
C TYR A 64 -8.67 -1.76 5.07
N ALA A 65 -9.79 -1.25 5.55
CA ALA A 65 -10.93 -0.88 4.72
C ALA A 65 -11.55 0.45 5.17
N GLY A 66 -11.99 1.26 4.21
CA GLY A 66 -12.68 2.53 4.46
C GLY A 66 -12.01 3.72 3.81
N LYS A 67 -12.47 4.93 4.20
CA LYS A 67 -11.97 6.20 3.67
C LYS A 67 -11.14 6.94 4.71
N VAL A 68 -10.00 7.43 4.28
CA VAL A 68 -9.11 8.25 5.12
C VAL A 68 -9.76 9.61 5.38
N GLY A 69 -9.79 9.99 6.65
CA GLY A 69 -10.48 11.19 7.11
C GLY A 69 -11.95 10.99 7.48
N ALA A 70 -12.48 9.75 7.34
CA ALA A 70 -13.80 9.36 7.83
C ALA A 70 -13.65 8.24 8.87
N ASN A 71 -13.52 6.98 8.44
CA ASN A 71 -13.43 5.81 9.30
C ASN A 71 -12.02 5.17 9.36
N VAL A 72 -11.07 5.73 8.61
CA VAL A 72 -9.64 5.38 8.69
C VAL A 72 -8.87 6.63 9.08
N ASP A 73 -8.13 6.59 10.17
CA ASP A 73 -7.25 7.67 10.59
C ASP A 73 -5.92 7.65 9.81
N ILE A 74 -5.13 8.73 9.97
CA ILE A 74 -3.87 8.89 9.22
C ILE A 74 -2.86 7.80 9.62
N ALA A 75 -2.80 7.41 10.89
CA ALA A 75 -1.84 6.42 11.36
C ALA A 75 -2.13 5.03 10.75
N ALA A 76 -3.39 4.60 10.76
CA ALA A 76 -3.81 3.36 10.11
C ALA A 76 -3.60 3.40 8.59
N ALA A 77 -3.84 4.56 7.96
CA ALA A 77 -3.58 4.75 6.53
C ALA A 77 -2.08 4.71 6.19
N GLN A 78 -1.20 5.21 7.07
CA GLN A 78 0.26 5.09 6.93
C GLN A 78 0.72 3.64 7.04
N GLU A 79 0.17 2.87 7.99
CA GLU A 79 0.44 1.43 8.11
C GLU A 79 -0.01 0.67 6.85
N ALA A 80 -1.19 1.01 6.32
CA ALA A 80 -1.69 0.45 5.07
C ALA A 80 -0.77 0.78 3.88
N ALA A 81 -0.28 2.02 3.78
CA ALA A 81 0.65 2.45 2.75
C ALA A 81 2.01 1.73 2.87
N ALA A 82 2.53 1.56 4.10
CA ALA A 82 3.76 0.79 4.35
C ALA A 82 3.63 -0.67 3.89
N LEU A 83 2.49 -1.30 4.18
CA LEU A 83 2.21 -2.67 3.71
C LEU A 83 2.17 -2.74 2.17
N CYS A 84 1.53 -1.77 1.51
CA CYS A 84 1.51 -1.72 0.05
C CYS A 84 2.94 -1.57 -0.53
N ALA A 85 3.82 -0.79 0.12
CA ALA A 85 5.22 -0.67 -0.28
C ALA A 85 5.98 -2.00 -0.16
N ASP A 86 5.78 -2.74 0.95
CA ASP A 86 6.34 -4.09 1.12
C ASP A 86 5.85 -5.05 0.02
N LEU A 87 4.58 -4.97 -0.38
CA LEU A 87 4.01 -5.77 -1.45
C LEU A 87 4.59 -5.41 -2.83
N CYS A 88 4.87 -4.13 -3.09
CA CYS A 88 5.58 -3.71 -4.30
C CYS A 88 7.00 -4.32 -4.36
N ILE A 89 7.77 -4.23 -3.26
CA ILE A 89 9.10 -4.87 -3.17
C ILE A 89 9.00 -6.38 -3.42
N ALA A 90 8.06 -7.05 -2.77
CA ALA A 90 7.88 -8.49 -2.93
C ALA A 90 7.53 -8.89 -4.36
N ALA A 91 6.69 -8.10 -5.05
CA ALA A 91 6.34 -8.33 -6.44
C ALA A 91 7.55 -8.21 -7.37
N ILE A 92 8.41 -7.18 -7.16
CA ILE A 92 9.65 -7.01 -7.93
C ILE A 92 10.62 -8.18 -7.63
N ASN A 93 10.81 -8.52 -6.36
CA ASN A 93 11.72 -9.58 -5.95
C ASN A 93 11.33 -10.91 -6.57
N HIS A 94 10.05 -11.23 -6.60
CA HIS A 94 9.56 -12.44 -7.26
C HIS A 94 9.84 -12.42 -8.77
N ALA A 95 9.59 -11.30 -9.45
CA ALA A 95 9.74 -11.16 -10.90
C ALA A 95 11.23 -11.09 -11.33
N ALA A 96 12.07 -10.45 -10.53
CA ALA A 96 13.50 -10.22 -10.84
C ALA A 96 14.44 -11.27 -10.24
N GLY A 97 13.92 -12.23 -9.46
CA GLY A 97 14.71 -13.34 -8.91
C GLY A 97 15.54 -12.98 -7.67
N GLY A 98 15.11 -12.02 -6.84
CA GLY A 98 15.71 -11.72 -5.54
C GLY A 98 15.70 -10.24 -5.13
N GLU A 99 15.84 -9.98 -3.81
CA GLU A 99 15.79 -8.62 -3.24
C GLU A 99 16.93 -7.72 -3.71
N ASP A 100 18.11 -8.26 -3.93
CA ASP A 100 19.27 -7.50 -4.39
C ASP A 100 19.16 -7.00 -5.84
N ARG A 101 18.09 -7.34 -6.55
CA ARG A 101 17.87 -6.88 -7.92
C ARG A 101 17.38 -5.43 -8.01
N ILE A 102 16.80 -4.86 -6.97
CA ILE A 102 16.37 -3.47 -6.97
C ILE A 102 17.60 -2.56 -6.87
N VAL A 103 17.85 -1.80 -7.93
CA VAL A 103 18.94 -0.81 -8.00
C VAL A 103 18.48 0.52 -7.40
N GLN A 104 17.27 0.97 -7.73
CA GLN A 104 16.70 2.24 -7.29
C GLN A 104 15.18 2.22 -7.45
N VAL A 105 14.45 2.69 -6.46
CA VAL A 105 13.04 3.05 -6.65
C VAL A 105 13.00 4.40 -7.39
N LEU A 106 12.34 4.44 -8.53
CA LEU A 106 12.29 5.62 -9.39
C LEU A 106 11.07 6.47 -9.10
N GLN A 107 9.91 5.83 -9.00
CA GLN A 107 8.63 6.50 -8.80
C GLN A 107 7.70 5.69 -7.92
N LEU A 108 6.96 6.38 -7.07
CA LEU A 108 5.86 5.87 -6.27
C LEU A 108 4.62 6.72 -6.50
N VAL A 109 3.52 6.10 -6.88
CA VAL A 109 2.23 6.77 -6.99
C VAL A 109 1.27 6.15 -5.98
N GLY A 110 0.69 6.99 -5.13
CA GLY A 110 -0.29 6.58 -4.12
C GLY A 110 -1.65 7.17 -4.39
N TYR A 111 -2.64 6.30 -4.34
CA TYR A 111 -4.06 6.63 -4.42
C TYR A 111 -4.68 6.42 -3.05
N ILE A 112 -5.32 7.46 -2.52
CA ILE A 112 -5.89 7.46 -1.17
C ILE A 112 -7.40 7.67 -1.27
N ALA A 113 -8.20 6.65 -0.92
CA ALA A 113 -9.64 6.78 -0.80
C ALA A 113 -9.94 7.80 0.31
N SER A 114 -10.29 9.01 -0.10
CA SER A 114 -10.37 10.18 0.78
C SER A 114 -11.81 10.57 1.07
N ALA A 115 -12.09 10.93 2.32
CA ALA A 115 -13.33 11.62 2.67
C ALA A 115 -13.38 13.02 2.02
N PRO A 116 -14.57 13.58 1.80
CA PRO A 116 -14.70 14.95 1.33
C PRO A 116 -13.91 15.92 2.24
N GLY A 117 -13.10 16.80 1.63
CA GLY A 117 -12.29 17.78 2.36
C GLY A 117 -11.00 17.25 2.98
N PHE A 118 -10.68 15.96 2.88
CA PHE A 118 -9.38 15.45 3.32
C PHE A 118 -8.28 15.88 2.34
N THR A 119 -7.22 16.51 2.84
CA THR A 119 -6.13 17.10 2.03
C THR A 119 -4.74 16.63 2.47
N GLN A 120 -4.64 15.65 3.37
CA GLN A 120 -3.37 15.16 3.93
C GLN A 120 -2.85 13.87 3.25
N GLN A 121 -3.12 13.67 1.95
CA GLN A 121 -2.70 12.49 1.19
C GLN A 121 -1.17 12.30 1.23
N SER A 122 -0.42 13.41 1.17
CA SER A 122 1.04 13.36 1.24
C SER A 122 1.54 12.85 2.59
N GLN A 123 0.84 13.19 3.69
CA GLN A 123 1.18 12.70 5.02
C GLN A 123 0.92 11.18 5.14
N VAL A 124 -0.19 10.68 4.57
CA VAL A 124 -0.47 9.24 4.49
C VAL A 124 0.66 8.51 3.78
N MET A 125 1.11 9.05 2.64
CA MET A 125 2.14 8.42 1.82
C MET A 125 3.55 8.42 2.45
N ASN A 126 3.78 9.18 3.51
CA ASN A 126 5.04 9.07 4.27
C ASN A 126 5.22 7.65 4.82
N GLY A 127 4.15 6.96 5.23
CA GLY A 127 4.24 5.56 5.66
C GLY A 127 4.89 4.64 4.62
N ALA A 128 4.55 4.80 3.34
CA ALA A 128 5.18 4.04 2.26
C ALA A 128 6.61 4.47 2.00
N SER A 129 6.88 5.79 1.96
CA SER A 129 8.23 6.33 1.68
C SER A 129 9.22 5.93 2.77
N ASP A 130 8.83 6.05 4.04
CA ASP A 130 9.66 5.67 5.18
C ASP A 130 9.95 4.17 5.16
N ARG A 131 8.96 3.34 4.82
CA ARG A 131 9.13 1.89 4.66
C ARG A 131 10.12 1.55 3.55
N LEU A 132 10.04 2.21 2.39
CA LEU A 132 10.99 1.98 1.30
C LEU A 132 12.43 2.34 1.68
N ILE A 133 12.62 3.45 2.40
CA ILE A 133 13.94 3.87 2.90
C ILE A 133 14.45 2.93 3.97
N GLU A 134 13.59 2.49 4.90
CA GLU A 134 13.93 1.50 5.94
C GLU A 134 14.42 0.17 5.31
N ARG A 135 13.74 -0.30 4.25
CA ARG A 135 14.03 -1.59 3.60
C ARG A 135 15.23 -1.54 2.64
N LEU A 136 15.42 -0.45 1.92
CA LEU A 136 16.34 -0.34 0.79
C LEU A 136 17.44 0.70 0.98
N GLY A 137 17.42 1.46 2.08
CA GLY A 137 18.33 2.59 2.30
C GLY A 137 18.18 3.67 1.23
N GLU A 138 19.29 4.20 0.73
CA GLU A 138 19.28 5.24 -0.31
C GLU A 138 18.60 4.79 -1.62
N ARG A 139 18.59 3.49 -1.91
CA ARG A 139 17.88 2.93 -3.07
C ARG A 139 16.34 3.05 -2.95
N GLY A 140 15.83 3.27 -1.74
CA GLY A 140 14.41 3.49 -1.48
C GLY A 140 13.95 4.92 -1.73
N ARG A 141 14.84 5.91 -1.92
CA ARG A 141 14.47 7.29 -2.26
C ARG A 141 13.90 7.38 -3.67
N HIS A 142 12.84 8.16 -3.85
CA HIS A 142 12.05 8.13 -5.08
C HIS A 142 11.31 9.44 -5.34
N ALA A 143 10.92 9.68 -6.59
CA ALA A 143 9.91 10.66 -6.92
C ALA A 143 8.53 10.15 -6.52
N ARG A 144 7.63 11.03 -6.02
CA ARG A 144 6.33 10.62 -5.49
C ARG A 144 5.19 11.51 -5.97
N THR A 145 4.05 10.86 -6.25
CA THR A 145 2.75 11.51 -6.41
C THR A 145 1.77 10.92 -5.41
N SER A 146 0.93 11.76 -4.80
CA SER A 146 -0.11 11.35 -3.85
C SER A 146 -1.40 12.04 -4.21
N VAL A 147 -2.45 11.29 -4.53
CA VAL A 147 -3.76 11.83 -4.94
C VAL A 147 -4.90 11.23 -4.14
N GLY A 148 -5.89 12.07 -3.82
CA GLY A 148 -7.16 11.61 -3.29
C GLY A 148 -8.04 11.05 -4.41
N VAL A 149 -8.68 9.92 -4.16
CA VAL A 149 -9.66 9.30 -5.04
C VAL A 149 -10.96 9.04 -4.30
N ALA A 150 -12.05 8.95 -5.06
CA ALA A 150 -13.35 8.70 -4.46
C ALA A 150 -13.43 7.29 -3.86
N GLU A 151 -13.01 6.28 -4.61
CA GLU A 151 -13.08 4.86 -4.21
C GLU A 151 -11.84 4.11 -4.71
N LEU A 152 -11.50 3.03 -3.99
CA LEU A 152 -10.51 2.03 -4.40
C LEU A 152 -11.12 0.63 -4.39
N PRO A 153 -10.57 -0.30 -5.16
CA PRO A 153 -11.07 -1.66 -5.21
C PRO A 153 -11.19 -2.28 -3.81
N ARG A 154 -12.27 -3.02 -3.58
CA ARG A 154 -12.59 -3.72 -2.31
C ARG A 154 -12.75 -2.77 -1.11
N GLY A 155 -12.86 -1.45 -1.33
CA GLY A 155 -12.96 -0.46 -0.26
C GLY A 155 -11.62 -0.21 0.46
N ALA A 156 -10.48 -0.47 -0.19
CA ALA A 156 -9.17 -0.18 0.39
C ALA A 156 -8.97 1.32 0.64
N PRO A 157 -8.29 1.72 1.74
CA PRO A 157 -8.00 3.13 2.01
C PRO A 157 -6.84 3.68 1.18
N VAL A 158 -5.93 2.80 0.75
CA VAL A 158 -4.72 3.16 0.00
C VAL A 158 -4.43 2.10 -1.05
N GLU A 159 -3.94 2.53 -2.21
CA GLU A 159 -3.35 1.69 -3.26
C GLU A 159 -2.06 2.33 -3.75
N LEU A 160 -1.04 1.52 -4.03
CA LEU A 160 0.24 1.99 -4.57
C LEU A 160 0.60 1.29 -5.86
N ASN A 161 1.18 2.03 -6.81
CA ASN A 161 2.01 1.44 -7.85
C ASN A 161 3.43 2.02 -7.81
N MET A 162 4.40 1.25 -8.29
CA MET A 162 5.82 1.58 -8.19
C MET A 162 6.56 1.31 -9.49
N VAL A 163 7.51 2.16 -9.80
CA VAL A 163 8.50 1.93 -10.87
C VAL A 163 9.88 1.88 -10.25
N ALA A 164 10.67 0.87 -10.59
CA ALA A 164 12.02 0.69 -10.06
C ALA A 164 13.01 0.24 -11.14
N ALA A 165 14.25 0.71 -11.06
CA ALA A 165 15.36 0.14 -11.81
C ALA A 165 15.78 -1.17 -11.16
N VAL A 166 16.02 -2.21 -11.98
CA VAL A 166 16.45 -3.54 -11.53
C VAL A 166 17.68 -4.01 -12.32
N ARG A 167 18.49 -4.87 -11.71
CA ARG A 167 19.58 -5.53 -12.41
C ARG A 167 19.01 -6.66 -13.26
N GLU A 168 19.51 -6.76 -14.49
CA GLU A 168 19.30 -7.90 -15.39
C GLU A 168 20.06 -9.16 -14.93
#